data_29fce11ee13234ce16fc801af1134a9f
#
_entry.id   29fce11ee13234ce16fc801af1134a9f
#
_cell.length_a   1.000
_cell.length_b   1.000
_cell.length_c   1.000
_cell.angle_alpha   90.00
_cell.angle_beta   90.00
_cell.angle_gamma   90.00
#
_symmetry.space_group_name_H-M   'P 1'
#
loop_
_entity.id
_entity.type
_entity.pdbx_description
1 polymer ?
#
loop_
_entity_poly.entity_id
_entity_poly.type
_entity_poly.pdbx_seq_one_letter_code
_entity_poly.pdbx_strand_id
1 'polypeptide(L)'
;MTHLHRAIPVLRMFDVAKAREFCIDYLGFAVDFEHRFHENAPLFMGISRGAVTLFLSEHHGDGTPGTHVIVETEGLDDYHRELAAKNYRYMNPGVQTQEWGTREMTVVDPFNNRVIFSERIAH
;
A
#
# COMPACT_ATOMS: atom_id res chain seq x y z
N MET A 1 -12.34 8.39 -29.36
CA MET A 1 -12.67 8.98 -28.05
C MET A 1 -11.75 8.40 -27.00
N THR A 2 -11.21 9.24 -26.13
CA THR A 2 -10.29 8.80 -25.07
C THR A 2 -11.03 8.50 -23.78
N HIS A 3 -10.71 7.39 -23.14
CA HIS A 3 -11.22 7.03 -21.84
C HIS A 3 -10.06 6.80 -20.88
N LEU A 4 -10.07 7.51 -19.74
CA LEU A 4 -9.10 7.31 -18.67
C LEU A 4 -9.74 6.38 -17.63
N HIS A 5 -9.03 5.32 -17.23
CA HIS A 5 -9.59 4.32 -16.30
C HIS A 5 -9.15 4.55 -14.87
N ARG A 6 -7.86 4.46 -14.62
CA ARG A 6 -7.35 4.58 -13.25
C ARG A 6 -5.90 5.04 -13.27
N ALA A 7 -5.47 5.61 -12.17
CA ALA A 7 -4.07 5.90 -11.93
C ALA A 7 -3.52 4.77 -11.06
N ILE A 8 -2.28 4.36 -11.32
CA ILE A 8 -1.62 3.32 -10.51
C ILE A 8 -0.38 3.93 -9.86
N PRO A 9 -0.36 4.06 -8.53
CA PRO A 9 0.82 4.56 -7.85
C PRO A 9 1.98 3.59 -7.98
N VAL A 10 3.19 4.12 -8.17
CA VAL A 10 4.42 3.33 -8.17
C VAL A 10 5.21 3.73 -6.93
N LEU A 11 5.40 2.77 -6.03
CA LEU A 11 6.11 2.99 -4.78
C LEU A 11 7.52 2.44 -4.88
N ARG A 12 8.49 3.21 -4.39
CA ARG A 12 9.88 2.77 -4.36
C ARG A 12 10.09 1.72 -3.27
N MET A 13 10.81 0.65 -3.58
CA MET A 13 11.25 -0.33 -2.60
C MET A 13 12.75 -0.58 -2.76
N PHE A 14 13.40 -0.98 -1.68
CA PHE A 14 14.84 -1.26 -1.65
C PHE A 14 15.16 -2.70 -1.25
N ASP A 15 14.15 -3.46 -0.81
CA ASP A 15 14.31 -4.84 -0.34
C ASP A 15 13.02 -5.60 -0.63
N VAL A 16 13.10 -6.57 -1.53
CA VAL A 16 11.91 -7.31 -1.99
C VAL A 16 11.30 -8.13 -0.85
N ALA A 17 12.14 -8.76 -0.02
CA ALA A 17 11.64 -9.57 1.09
C ALA A 17 10.85 -8.74 2.10
N LYS A 18 11.34 -7.55 2.43
CA LYS A 18 10.64 -6.64 3.34
C LYS A 18 9.38 -6.06 2.72
N ALA A 19 9.41 -5.77 1.41
CA ALA A 19 8.22 -5.30 0.71
C ALA A 19 7.13 -6.36 0.72
N ARG A 20 7.48 -7.63 0.48
CA ARG A 20 6.53 -8.75 0.55
C ARG A 20 5.98 -8.94 1.96
N GLU A 21 6.84 -8.90 2.96
CA GLU A 21 6.41 -9.03 4.36
C GLU A 21 5.36 -7.97 4.70
N PHE A 22 5.62 -6.73 4.32
CA PHE A 22 4.70 -5.63 4.62
C PHE A 22 3.43 -5.67 3.77
N CYS A 23 3.57 -5.75 2.45
CA CYS A 23 2.42 -5.61 1.55
C CYS A 23 1.59 -6.88 1.44
N ILE A 24 2.23 -8.05 1.41
CA ILE A 24 1.55 -9.31 1.18
C ILE A 24 1.15 -9.95 2.51
N ASP A 25 2.11 -10.16 3.40
CA ASP A 25 1.85 -10.86 4.66
C ASP A 25 1.05 -9.99 5.62
N TYR A 26 1.41 -8.73 5.76
CA TYR A 26 0.75 -7.83 6.70
C TYR A 26 -0.50 -7.18 6.11
N LEU A 27 -0.39 -6.43 5.03
CA LEU A 27 -1.54 -5.73 4.45
C LEU A 27 -2.54 -6.64 3.74
N GLY A 28 -2.12 -7.85 3.35
CA GLY A 28 -3.01 -8.81 2.72
C GLY A 28 -3.21 -8.59 1.22
N PHE A 29 -2.29 -7.90 0.55
CA PHE A 29 -2.31 -7.79 -0.90
C PHE A 29 -1.79 -9.06 -1.54
N ALA A 30 -2.14 -9.28 -2.80
CA ALA A 30 -1.64 -10.42 -3.58
C ALA A 30 -0.71 -9.91 -4.67
N VAL A 31 0.28 -10.73 -5.03
CA VAL A 31 1.18 -10.41 -6.14
C VAL A 31 0.48 -10.75 -7.45
N ASP A 32 0.35 -9.78 -8.34
CA ASP A 32 -0.23 -9.97 -9.66
C ASP A 32 0.81 -10.35 -10.69
N PHE A 33 1.98 -9.73 -10.63
CA PHE A 33 3.10 -10.03 -11.51
C PHE A 33 4.41 -9.57 -10.91
N GLU A 34 5.52 -10.14 -11.41
CA GLU A 34 6.87 -9.70 -11.15
C GLU A 34 7.63 -9.64 -12.48
N HIS A 35 8.47 -8.63 -12.64
CA HIS A 35 9.26 -8.47 -13.85
C HIS A 35 10.68 -8.00 -13.53
N ARG A 36 11.66 -8.67 -14.15
CA ARG A 36 13.05 -8.26 -14.20
C ARG A 36 13.50 -8.30 -15.65
N PHE A 37 14.24 -7.30 -16.10
CA PHE A 37 14.75 -7.30 -17.47
C PHE A 37 15.80 -8.40 -17.69
N HIS A 38 16.52 -8.76 -16.62
CA HIS A 38 17.43 -9.90 -16.59
C HIS A 38 17.56 -10.39 -15.15
N GLU A 39 18.24 -11.53 -14.94
CA GLU A 39 18.23 -12.25 -13.66
C GLU A 39 18.59 -11.40 -12.44
N ASN A 40 19.57 -10.52 -12.58
CA ASN A 40 20.02 -9.68 -11.46
C ASN A 40 19.56 -8.22 -11.56
N ALA A 41 18.62 -7.94 -12.46
CA ALA A 41 18.06 -6.60 -12.61
C ALA A 41 17.14 -6.26 -11.44
N PRO A 42 16.92 -4.95 -11.18
CA PRO A 42 15.91 -4.53 -10.20
C PRO A 42 14.54 -5.10 -10.53
N LEU A 43 13.78 -5.43 -9.49
CA LEU A 43 12.44 -5.99 -9.62
C LEU A 43 11.40 -4.89 -9.77
N PHE A 44 10.46 -5.12 -10.66
CA PHE A 44 9.21 -4.35 -10.76
C PHE A 44 8.06 -5.32 -10.54
N MET A 45 7.15 -5.04 -9.61
CA MET A 45 6.06 -5.94 -9.32
C MET A 45 4.75 -5.19 -9.13
N GLY A 46 3.65 -5.86 -9.48
CA GLY A 46 2.31 -5.35 -9.23
C GLY A 46 1.64 -6.16 -8.15
N ILE A 47 0.94 -5.45 -7.26
CA ILE A 47 0.16 -6.06 -6.19
C ILE A 47 -1.23 -5.46 -6.18
N SER A 48 -2.20 -6.23 -5.67
CA SER A 48 -3.57 -5.74 -5.58
C SER A 48 -4.32 -6.34 -4.41
N ARG A 49 -5.32 -5.59 -3.94
CA ARG A 49 -6.32 -6.07 -2.99
C ARG A 49 -7.62 -5.33 -3.30
N GLY A 50 -8.69 -6.10 -3.57
CA GLY A 50 -9.94 -5.50 -4.04
C GLY A 50 -9.72 -4.71 -5.32
N ALA A 51 -10.18 -3.48 -5.36
CA ALA A 51 -10.04 -2.61 -6.52
C ALA A 51 -8.71 -1.82 -6.52
N VAL A 52 -7.88 -2.00 -5.51
CA VAL A 52 -6.63 -1.24 -5.35
C VAL A 52 -5.48 -1.98 -5.98
N THR A 53 -4.75 -1.32 -6.87
CA THR A 53 -3.51 -1.82 -7.46
C THR A 53 -2.39 -0.85 -7.13
N LEU A 54 -1.26 -1.39 -6.69
CA LEU A 54 -0.03 -0.64 -6.44
C LEU A 54 1.10 -1.33 -7.19
N PHE A 55 2.01 -0.56 -7.76
CA PHE A 55 3.25 -1.12 -8.31
C PHE A 55 4.39 -0.81 -7.35
N LEU A 56 5.30 -1.76 -7.19
CA LEU A 56 6.49 -1.63 -6.35
C LEU A 56 7.71 -1.76 -7.24
N SER A 57 8.67 -0.85 -7.10
CA SER A 57 9.83 -0.82 -7.98
C SER A 57 11.13 -0.64 -7.22
N GLU A 58 12.12 -1.48 -7.56
CA GLU A 58 13.49 -1.29 -7.11
C GLU A 58 14.29 -0.39 -8.06
N HIS A 59 13.72 -0.02 -9.22
CA HIS A 59 14.43 0.78 -10.21
C HIS A 59 14.71 2.18 -9.70
N HIS A 60 15.96 2.62 -9.85
CA HIS A 60 16.35 3.99 -9.54
C HIS A 60 15.57 4.96 -10.42
N GLY A 61 14.95 5.94 -9.80
CA GLY A 61 14.14 6.91 -10.52
C GLY A 61 12.66 6.59 -10.61
N ASP A 62 12.25 5.36 -10.28
CA ASP A 62 10.85 4.98 -10.22
C ASP A 62 10.28 5.30 -8.85
N GLY A 63 9.50 6.36 -8.76
CA GLY A 63 8.99 6.83 -7.48
C GLY A 63 10.10 7.38 -6.59
N THR A 64 9.72 8.01 -5.52
CA THR A 64 10.65 8.52 -4.51
C THR A 64 10.27 7.93 -3.16
N PRO A 65 11.24 7.65 -2.27
CA PRO A 65 10.91 7.27 -0.90
C PRO A 65 10.05 8.35 -0.24
N GLY A 66 9.10 7.94 0.57
CA GLY A 66 8.20 8.87 1.22
C GLY A 66 6.94 9.21 0.42
N THR A 67 6.64 8.43 -0.61
CA THR A 67 5.40 8.59 -1.37
C THR A 67 4.19 8.39 -0.47
N HIS A 68 3.16 9.20 -0.68
CA HIS A 68 1.96 9.27 0.15
C HIS A 68 0.77 8.86 -0.72
N VAL A 69 0.05 7.82 -0.31
CA VAL A 69 -1.08 7.28 -1.07
C VAL A 69 -2.30 7.22 -0.15
N ILE A 70 -3.43 7.72 -0.63
CA ILE A 70 -4.70 7.61 0.08
C ILE A 70 -5.54 6.56 -0.62
N VAL A 71 -6.00 5.57 0.15
CA VAL A 71 -6.87 4.49 -0.34
C VAL A 71 -8.24 4.68 0.28
N GLU A 72 -9.23 4.97 -0.54
CA GLU A 72 -10.62 5.07 -0.08
C GLU A 72 -11.08 3.67 0.33
N THR A 73 -11.62 3.56 1.55
CA THR A 73 -11.86 2.29 2.20
C THR A 73 -13.27 2.24 2.77
N GLU A 74 -13.90 1.08 2.66
CA GLU A 74 -15.11 0.74 3.41
C GLU A 74 -14.76 -0.42 4.34
N GLY A 75 -15.36 -0.44 5.53
CA GLY A 75 -15.06 -1.47 6.52
C GLY A 75 -13.72 -1.28 7.20
N LEU A 76 -13.35 -0.04 7.47
CA LEU A 76 -12.05 0.29 8.08
C LEU A 76 -11.84 -0.39 9.42
N ASP A 77 -12.88 -0.49 10.25
CA ASP A 77 -12.76 -1.14 11.55
C ASP A 77 -12.46 -2.64 11.41
N ASP A 78 -13.05 -3.30 10.41
CA ASP A 78 -12.75 -4.70 10.12
C ASP A 78 -11.29 -4.87 9.68
N TYR A 79 -10.82 -3.96 8.83
CA TYR A 79 -9.42 -4.02 8.38
C TYR A 79 -8.46 -3.74 9.53
N HIS A 80 -8.78 -2.78 10.39
CA HIS A 80 -7.99 -2.52 11.58
C HIS A 80 -7.87 -3.76 12.47
N ARG A 81 -8.98 -4.48 12.69
CA ARG A 81 -8.97 -5.72 13.46
C ARG A 81 -8.14 -6.82 12.78
N GLU A 82 -8.24 -6.93 11.46
CA GLU A 82 -7.44 -7.88 10.69
C GLU A 82 -5.94 -7.64 10.91
N LEU A 83 -5.51 -6.38 10.77
CA LEU A 83 -4.10 -6.03 10.93
C LEU A 83 -3.63 -6.20 12.38
N ALA A 84 -4.44 -5.79 13.34
CA ALA A 84 -4.10 -5.92 14.76
C ALA A 84 -3.91 -7.38 15.16
N ALA A 85 -4.73 -8.29 14.63
CA ALA A 85 -4.64 -9.72 14.92
C ALA A 85 -3.34 -10.36 14.43
N LYS A 86 -2.66 -9.75 13.48
CA LYS A 86 -1.39 -10.27 12.95
C LYS A 86 -0.20 -10.01 13.87
N ASN A 87 -0.35 -9.11 14.84
CA ASN A 87 0.72 -8.75 15.78
C ASN A 87 2.04 -8.41 15.08
N TYR A 88 1.97 -7.61 14.01
CA TYR A 88 3.14 -7.25 13.25
C TYR A 88 4.04 -6.35 14.09
N ARG A 89 5.31 -6.74 14.24
CA ARG A 89 6.22 -6.08 15.19
C ARG A 89 6.58 -4.64 14.81
N TYR A 90 6.43 -4.29 13.53
CA TYR A 90 6.88 -2.98 13.03
C TYR A 90 5.74 -1.97 12.87
N MET A 91 4.48 -2.39 13.04
CA MET A 91 3.37 -1.51 12.78
C MET A 91 2.16 -1.90 13.62
N ASN A 92 1.60 -0.93 14.32
CA ASN A 92 0.37 -1.11 15.08
C ASN A 92 -0.46 0.17 14.97
N PRO A 93 -1.05 0.42 13.78
CA PRO A 93 -1.75 1.67 13.53
C PRO A 93 -3.07 1.74 14.28
N GLY A 94 -3.41 2.94 14.73
CA GLY A 94 -4.74 3.24 15.25
C GLY A 94 -5.61 3.87 14.18
N VAL A 95 -6.89 3.98 14.46
CA VAL A 95 -7.85 4.68 13.61
C VAL A 95 -8.13 6.04 14.26
N GLN A 96 -8.01 7.11 13.47
CA GLN A 96 -8.20 8.47 13.96
C GLN A 96 -9.28 9.18 13.14
N THR A 97 -10.13 9.94 13.83
CA THR A 97 -11.13 10.77 13.19
C THR A 97 -10.50 12.11 12.81
N GLN A 98 -10.67 12.52 11.56
CA GLN A 98 -10.13 13.76 11.04
C GLN A 98 -11.19 14.84 10.98
N GLU A 99 -10.75 16.09 11.10
CA GLU A 99 -11.66 17.24 11.09
C GLU A 99 -12.45 17.37 9.78
N TRP A 100 -11.89 16.85 8.69
CA TRP A 100 -12.53 16.94 7.36
C TRP A 100 -13.52 15.83 7.06
N GLY A 101 -13.89 15.03 8.06
CA GLY A 101 -15.00 14.08 7.92
C GLY A 101 -14.62 12.67 7.51
N THR A 102 -13.38 12.26 7.78
CA THR A 102 -12.95 10.89 7.55
C THR A 102 -12.42 10.25 8.83
N ARG A 103 -12.42 8.92 8.84
CA ARG A 103 -11.65 8.12 9.81
C ARG A 103 -10.51 7.48 9.03
N GLU A 104 -9.31 7.54 9.59
CA GLU A 104 -8.12 7.14 8.83
C GLU A 104 -7.20 6.26 9.65
N MET A 105 -6.62 5.27 8.96
CA MET A 105 -5.58 4.40 9.50
C MET A 105 -4.36 4.53 8.59
N THR A 106 -3.24 5.00 9.16
CA THR A 106 -2.01 5.23 8.41
C THR A 106 -1.02 4.12 8.67
N VAL A 107 -0.49 3.54 7.62
CA VAL A 107 0.62 2.59 7.70
C VAL A 107 1.83 3.17 6.97
N VAL A 108 3.02 2.85 7.48
CA VAL A 108 4.29 3.30 6.89
C VAL A 108 5.09 2.06 6.57
N ASP A 109 5.49 1.91 5.31
CA ASP A 109 6.25 0.74 4.89
C ASP A 109 7.74 0.86 5.26
N PRO A 110 8.55 -0.20 5.08
CA PRO A 110 9.97 -0.15 5.43
C PRO A 110 10.79 0.89 4.67
N PHE A 111 10.24 1.49 3.62
CA PHE A 111 10.92 2.45 2.76
C PHE A 111 10.37 3.87 2.95
N ASN A 112 9.60 4.07 4.02
CA ASN A 112 8.98 5.34 4.36
C ASN A 112 7.86 5.79 3.41
N ASN A 113 7.32 4.87 2.61
CA ASN A 113 6.08 5.15 1.89
C ASN A 113 4.91 5.08 2.87
N ARG A 114 3.96 5.97 2.70
CA ARG A 114 2.84 6.11 3.61
C ARG A 114 1.55 5.79 2.89
N VAL A 115 0.79 4.83 3.40
CA VAL A 115 -0.52 4.47 2.85
C VAL A 115 -1.57 4.78 3.91
N ILE A 116 -2.55 5.59 3.53
CA ILE A 116 -3.63 6.01 4.43
C ILE A 116 -4.92 5.36 3.94
N PHE A 117 -5.49 4.49 4.78
CA PHE A 117 -6.79 3.90 4.52
C PHE A 117 -7.84 4.84 5.12
N SER A 118 -8.63 5.44 4.25
CA SER A 118 -9.53 6.54 4.60
C SER A 118 -10.98 6.14 4.34
N GLU A 119 -11.81 6.23 5.39
CA GLU A 119 -13.23 5.94 5.30
C GLU A 119 -14.02 7.20 5.59
N ARG A 120 -14.93 7.55 4.67
CA ARG A 120 -15.78 8.71 4.87
C ARG A 120 -16.79 8.44 5.99
N ILE A 121 -16.93 9.40 6.89
CA ILE A 121 -17.95 9.34 7.94
C ILE A 121 -19.31 9.63 7.30
N ALA A 122 -20.25 8.68 7.49
CA ALA A 122 -21.60 8.84 6.98
C ALA A 122 -22.35 9.91 7.81
N HIS A 123 -23.16 10.73 7.13
CA HIS A 123 -24.00 11.75 7.74
C HIS A 123 -25.47 11.44 7.59
#